data_6d15c708f83d12bb714278a11a79db48
#
_entry.id   6d15c708f83d12bb714278a11a79db48
#
_cell.length_a   1.000
_cell.length_b   1.000
_cell.length_c   1.000
_cell.angle_alpha   90.00
_cell.angle_beta   90.00
_cell.angle_gamma   90.00
#
_symmetry.space_group_name_H-M   'P 1'
#
loop_
_entity.id
_entity.type
_entity.pdbx_description
1 polymer ?
#
loop_
_entity_poly.entity_id
_entity_poly.type
_entity_poly.pdbx_seq_one_letter_code
_entity_poly.pdbx_strand_id
1 'polypeptide(L)'
;IKMRQEFNTGVWKDVKLDKSIGCTNLAKAAQGDGLVMGKKVGAALIGLDDIQIHPCGTPGTGLMENIRTSGRNRIFVNLEGSRFVNEGAARDVLAKAIFAQPKGTYWIVVNHERYPSEDWVDANGATIRNMLALGSVVAAPTLDELAKKTGMDPKKLEASVAGYNAVVEG
;
A
#
# COMPACT_ATOMS: atom_id res chain seq x y z
N ILE A 1 14.63 -11.76 -0.21
CA ILE A 1 15.17 -10.38 -0.25
C ILE A 1 16.48 -10.34 -1.04
N LYS A 2 17.44 -11.23 -0.72
CA LYS A 2 18.74 -11.26 -1.41
C LYS A 2 18.57 -11.52 -2.93
N MET A 3 17.72 -12.47 -3.33
CA MET A 3 17.40 -12.70 -4.74
C MET A 3 16.71 -11.51 -5.41
N ARG A 4 15.78 -10.85 -4.74
CA ARG A 4 15.10 -9.68 -5.31
C ARG A 4 16.07 -8.55 -5.63
N GLN A 5 17.06 -8.30 -4.76
CA GLN A 5 18.05 -7.26 -5.00
C GLN A 5 19.01 -7.65 -6.13
N GLU A 6 19.39 -8.92 -6.23
CA GLU A 6 20.25 -9.45 -7.29
C GLU A 6 19.63 -9.28 -8.69
N PHE A 7 18.31 -9.43 -8.80
CA PHE A 7 17.55 -9.28 -10.06
C PHE A 7 16.89 -7.91 -10.24
N ASN A 8 17.17 -6.95 -9.36
CA ASN A 8 16.62 -5.61 -9.46
C ASN A 8 17.37 -4.75 -10.48
N THR A 9 17.28 -5.13 -11.74
CA THR A 9 17.98 -4.46 -12.86
C THR A 9 17.04 -3.66 -13.76
N GLY A 10 15.72 -3.85 -13.60
CA GLY A 10 14.68 -3.22 -14.41
C GLY A 10 14.20 -1.87 -13.87
N VAL A 11 12.89 -1.67 -13.89
CA VAL A 11 12.20 -0.41 -13.50
C VAL A 11 12.55 0.06 -12.08
N TRP A 12 12.90 -0.87 -11.20
CA TRP A 12 13.18 -0.63 -9.77
C TRP A 12 14.67 -0.66 -9.43
N LYS A 13 15.57 -0.61 -10.41
CA LYS A 13 17.03 -0.71 -10.21
C LYS A 13 17.59 0.27 -9.17
N ASP A 14 16.98 1.44 -9.07
CA ASP A 14 17.41 2.50 -8.15
C ASP A 14 16.70 2.43 -6.78
N VAL A 15 15.83 1.45 -6.57
CA VAL A 15 15.11 1.22 -5.32
C VAL A 15 15.77 0.12 -4.53
N LYS A 16 16.16 0.39 -3.29
CA LYS A 16 16.70 -0.62 -2.38
C LYS A 16 15.56 -1.53 -1.90
N LEU A 17 15.52 -2.75 -2.41
CA LEU A 17 14.56 -3.77 -2.02
C LEU A 17 15.00 -4.49 -0.73
N ASP A 18 14.79 -3.86 0.41
CA ASP A 18 15.14 -4.41 1.71
C ASP A 18 13.89 -4.85 2.51
N LYS A 19 14.07 -5.11 3.80
CA LYS A 19 12.99 -5.56 4.68
C LYS A 19 11.85 -4.56 4.83
N SER A 20 12.11 -3.26 4.61
CA SER A 20 11.09 -2.21 4.71
C SER A 20 10.05 -2.27 3.59
N ILE A 21 10.44 -2.86 2.43
CA ILE A 21 9.56 -3.07 1.28
C ILE A 21 8.95 -4.49 1.29
N GLY A 22 9.48 -5.37 2.12
CA GLY A 22 9.04 -6.75 2.19
C GLY A 22 7.70 -6.88 2.89
N CYS A 23 6.63 -6.93 2.14
CA CYS A 23 5.32 -7.29 2.65
C CYS A 23 4.86 -8.57 1.99
N THR A 24 4.64 -9.59 2.79
CA THR A 24 3.94 -10.80 2.33
C THR A 24 3.41 -11.59 3.52
N ASN A 25 2.15 -11.92 3.45
CA ASN A 25 1.54 -12.85 4.40
C ASN A 25 2.08 -14.28 4.23
N LEU A 26 2.87 -14.51 3.20
CA LEU A 26 3.49 -15.78 2.82
C LEU A 26 5.04 -15.74 2.94
N ALA A 27 5.59 -14.89 3.79
CA ALA A 27 7.04 -14.63 3.89
C ALA A 27 7.90 -15.88 4.05
N LYS A 28 7.39 -16.91 4.75
CA LYS A 28 8.11 -18.17 4.96
C LYS A 28 7.86 -19.20 3.85
N ALA A 29 6.77 -19.09 3.11
CA ALA A 29 6.41 -20.05 2.07
C ALA A 29 6.91 -19.65 0.68
N ALA A 30 6.93 -18.36 0.35
CA ALA A 30 7.35 -17.87 -0.96
C ALA A 30 8.89 -17.69 -1.03
N GLN A 31 9.64 -18.78 -1.08
CA GLN A 31 11.12 -18.78 -1.07
C GLN A 31 11.77 -18.80 -2.46
N GLY A 32 10.99 -18.96 -3.52
CA GLY A 32 11.50 -19.06 -4.90
C GLY A 32 11.93 -20.47 -5.29
N ASP A 33 11.40 -21.49 -4.63
CA ASP A 33 11.76 -22.90 -4.85
C ASP A 33 11.56 -23.32 -6.29
N GLY A 34 10.49 -22.86 -6.96
CA GLY A 34 10.24 -23.12 -8.38
C GLY A 34 11.36 -22.62 -9.29
N LEU A 35 11.91 -21.43 -9.01
CA LEU A 35 13.05 -20.89 -9.78
C LEU A 35 14.32 -21.72 -9.55
N VAL A 36 14.55 -22.14 -8.29
CA VAL A 36 15.72 -22.98 -7.96
C VAL A 36 15.62 -24.34 -8.62
N MET A 37 14.45 -24.98 -8.59
CA MET A 37 14.21 -26.27 -9.25
C MET A 37 14.35 -26.17 -10.77
N GLY A 38 13.74 -25.16 -11.39
CA GLY A 38 13.85 -24.92 -12.82
C GLY A 38 15.32 -24.75 -13.27
N LYS A 39 16.08 -23.93 -12.55
CA LYS A 39 17.51 -23.74 -12.83
C LYS A 39 18.32 -25.04 -12.72
N LYS A 40 18.01 -25.91 -11.76
CA LYS A 40 18.70 -27.20 -11.59
C LYS A 40 18.51 -28.16 -12.76
N VAL A 41 17.38 -28.09 -13.44
CA VAL A 41 17.08 -28.94 -14.62
C VAL A 41 17.37 -28.24 -15.95
N GLY A 42 18.03 -27.10 -15.92
CA GLY A 42 18.44 -26.36 -17.12
C GLY A 42 17.33 -25.56 -17.79
N ALA A 43 16.22 -25.28 -17.09
CA ALA A 43 15.18 -24.42 -17.64
C ALA A 43 15.67 -22.96 -17.81
N ALA A 44 15.27 -22.32 -18.89
CA ALA A 44 15.51 -20.90 -19.10
C ALA A 44 14.71 -20.06 -18.09
N LEU A 45 15.37 -19.10 -17.45
CA LEU A 45 14.75 -18.12 -16.58
C LEU A 45 14.65 -16.79 -17.33
N ILE A 46 13.43 -16.31 -17.54
CA ILE A 46 13.15 -15.04 -18.24
C ILE A 46 12.33 -14.11 -17.33
N GLY A 47 12.39 -12.79 -17.58
CA GLY A 47 11.60 -11.80 -16.85
C GLY A 47 11.96 -11.65 -15.37
N LEU A 48 13.17 -12.02 -14.94
CA LEU A 48 13.60 -11.92 -13.54
C LEU A 48 13.81 -10.48 -13.09
N ASP A 49 13.99 -9.56 -14.01
CA ASP A 49 14.08 -8.11 -13.81
C ASP A 49 12.71 -7.41 -13.74
N ASP A 50 11.63 -8.12 -14.10
CA ASP A 50 10.25 -7.65 -14.03
C ASP A 50 9.67 -7.85 -12.62
N ILE A 51 10.07 -6.97 -11.69
CA ILE A 51 9.57 -7.00 -10.30
C ILE A 51 8.32 -6.12 -10.19
N GLN A 52 7.22 -6.69 -9.70
CA GLN A 52 6.03 -5.91 -9.36
C GLN A 52 6.04 -5.56 -7.85
N ILE A 53 5.87 -4.28 -7.55
CA ILE A 53 5.67 -3.79 -6.19
C ILE A 53 4.18 -3.51 -5.99
N HIS A 54 3.59 -4.15 -4.98
CA HIS A 54 2.20 -3.92 -4.59
C HIS A 54 2.16 -2.80 -3.53
N PRO A 55 1.43 -1.69 -3.78
CA PRO A 55 1.47 -0.52 -2.90
C PRO A 55 0.51 -0.66 -1.71
N CYS A 56 0.64 -1.70 -0.89
CA CYS A 56 -0.25 -1.92 0.26
C CYS A 56 0.37 -2.80 1.35
N GLY A 57 1.52 -2.42 1.85
CA GLY A 57 2.10 -3.09 3.01
C GLY A 57 1.97 -2.21 4.25
N THR A 58 1.43 -2.73 5.34
CA THR A 58 1.35 -2.00 6.61
C THR A 58 2.74 -1.72 7.15
N PRO A 59 3.12 -0.45 7.38
CA PRO A 59 4.41 -0.12 7.95
C PRO A 59 4.66 -0.84 9.28
N GLY A 60 5.88 -1.31 9.49
CA GLY A 60 6.30 -1.99 10.72
C GLY A 60 6.01 -3.50 10.72
N THR A 61 4.81 -3.94 10.36
CA THR A 61 4.47 -5.37 10.31
C THR A 61 4.77 -6.02 8.98
N GLY A 62 4.70 -5.26 7.89
CA GLY A 62 4.80 -5.77 6.52
C GLY A 62 3.59 -6.62 6.10
N LEU A 63 2.51 -6.62 6.86
CA LEU A 63 1.29 -7.33 6.50
C LEU A 63 0.56 -6.62 5.38
N MET A 64 0.07 -7.39 4.43
CA MET A 64 -0.85 -6.92 3.42
C MET A 64 -2.27 -7.03 3.96
N GLU A 65 -2.73 -5.96 4.58
CA GLU A 65 -4.12 -5.80 5.00
C GLU A 65 -4.89 -5.20 3.84
N ASN A 66 -6.01 -5.84 3.49
CA ASN A 66 -6.69 -5.54 2.24
C ASN A 66 -7.73 -4.42 2.38
N ILE A 67 -7.34 -3.30 2.95
CA ILE A 67 -8.06 -2.05 2.70
C ILE A 67 -7.76 -1.68 1.26
N ARG A 68 -8.73 -1.93 0.41
CA ARG A 68 -8.57 -1.99 -1.05
C ARG A 68 -7.78 -0.82 -1.61
N THR A 69 -6.69 -1.12 -2.26
CA THR A 69 -5.95 -0.24 -3.14
C THR A 69 -6.65 -0.03 -4.50
N SER A 70 -7.80 -0.67 -4.76
CA SER A 70 -8.59 -0.54 -6.00
C SER A 70 -10.05 -0.14 -5.76
N GLY A 71 -10.65 0.63 -6.67
CA GLY A 71 -12.04 1.09 -6.63
C GLY A 71 -12.19 2.58 -6.31
N ARG A 72 -13.43 3.06 -6.30
CA ARG A 72 -13.80 4.45 -6.01
C ARG A 72 -13.88 4.70 -4.49
N ASN A 73 -14.10 5.94 -4.09
CA ASN A 73 -14.30 6.39 -2.71
C ASN A 73 -13.10 6.15 -1.78
N ARG A 74 -11.91 6.49 -2.29
CA ARG A 74 -10.66 6.50 -1.54
C ARG A 74 -9.73 7.53 -2.12
N ILE A 75 -8.86 8.07 -1.29
CA ILE A 75 -7.75 8.91 -1.73
C ILE A 75 -6.45 8.45 -1.07
N PHE A 76 -5.34 8.65 -1.76
CA PHE A 76 -4.00 8.43 -1.22
C PHE A 76 -3.44 9.77 -0.78
N VAL A 77 -3.18 9.91 0.51
CA VAL A 77 -2.59 11.11 1.09
C VAL A 77 -1.25 10.79 1.74
N ASN A 78 -0.33 11.71 1.66
CA ASN A 78 0.95 11.59 2.34
C ASN A 78 0.80 11.83 3.86
N LEU A 79 1.89 11.74 4.60
CA LEU A 79 1.88 11.93 6.06
C LEU A 79 1.46 13.34 6.51
N GLU A 80 1.41 14.30 5.60
CA GLU A 80 0.93 15.66 5.86
C GLU A 80 -0.56 15.86 5.54
N GLY A 81 -1.22 14.88 4.92
CA GLY A 81 -2.63 14.97 4.51
C GLY A 81 -2.85 15.43 3.07
N SER A 82 -1.79 15.62 2.29
CA SER A 82 -1.90 16.04 0.88
C SER A 82 -2.05 14.85 -0.04
N ARG A 83 -3.06 14.87 -0.93
CA ARG A 83 -3.21 13.91 -2.04
C ARG A 83 -2.06 14.09 -3.02
N PHE A 84 -1.41 13.02 -3.42
CA PHE A 84 -0.16 13.10 -4.19
C PHE A 84 -0.17 12.30 -5.50
N VAL A 85 -1.20 11.48 -5.76
CA VAL A 85 -1.27 10.64 -6.98
C VAL A 85 -2.72 10.36 -7.35
N ASN A 86 -2.96 10.03 -8.61
CA ASN A 86 -4.22 9.44 -9.05
C ASN A 86 -4.26 7.97 -8.65
N GLU A 87 -5.19 7.60 -7.80
CA GLU A 87 -5.36 6.25 -7.24
C GLU A 87 -5.73 5.18 -8.28
N GLY A 88 -6.17 5.61 -9.45
CA GLY A 88 -6.45 4.75 -10.61
C GLY A 88 -5.24 4.46 -11.50
N ALA A 89 -4.08 5.02 -11.20
CA ALA A 89 -2.88 4.81 -11.98
C ALA A 89 -2.36 3.36 -11.90
N ALA A 90 -1.49 2.99 -12.83
CA ALA A 90 -0.82 1.69 -12.83
C ALA A 90 0.04 1.49 -11.56
N ARG A 91 0.23 0.25 -11.14
CA ARG A 91 0.90 -0.08 -9.87
C ARG A 91 2.33 0.46 -9.77
N ASP A 92 3.07 0.46 -10.86
CA ASP A 92 4.43 1.01 -10.93
C ASP A 92 4.43 2.52 -10.72
N VAL A 93 3.45 3.23 -11.31
CA VAL A 93 3.26 4.68 -11.11
C VAL A 93 2.91 4.97 -9.65
N LEU A 94 1.97 4.21 -9.07
CA LEU A 94 1.60 4.35 -7.66
C LEU A 94 2.79 4.10 -6.75
N ALA A 95 3.53 3.01 -6.97
CA ALA A 95 4.68 2.67 -6.13
C ALA A 95 5.80 3.72 -6.23
N LYS A 96 6.10 4.25 -7.42
CA LYS A 96 7.05 5.36 -7.60
C LYS A 96 6.62 6.62 -6.86
N ALA A 97 5.33 6.99 -6.98
CA ALA A 97 4.79 8.14 -6.29
C ALA A 97 4.85 7.99 -4.76
N ILE A 98 4.60 6.79 -4.23
CA ILE A 98 4.70 6.48 -2.80
C ILE A 98 6.15 6.57 -2.32
N PHE A 99 7.10 5.99 -3.05
CA PHE A 99 8.53 6.08 -2.67
C PHE A 99 9.06 7.51 -2.69
N ALA A 100 8.46 8.41 -3.47
CA ALA A 100 8.78 9.82 -3.47
C ALA A 100 8.22 10.58 -2.25
N GLN A 101 7.30 9.98 -1.48
CA GLN A 101 6.78 10.61 -0.27
C GLN A 101 7.74 10.44 0.91
N PRO A 102 7.67 11.30 1.94
CA PRO A 102 8.45 11.16 3.16
C PRO A 102 8.30 9.76 3.78
N LYS A 103 9.42 9.12 4.09
CA LYS A 103 9.50 7.75 4.61
C LYS A 103 8.96 6.66 3.66
N GLY A 104 8.63 6.97 2.40
CA GLY A 104 8.05 6.02 1.45
C GLY A 104 6.73 5.40 1.94
N THR A 105 5.93 6.15 2.69
CA THR A 105 4.67 5.68 3.27
C THR A 105 3.55 6.70 3.07
N TYR A 106 2.31 6.25 3.23
CA TYR A 106 1.12 7.06 2.97
C TYR A 106 -0.08 6.51 3.74
N TRP A 107 -1.17 7.26 3.73
CA TRP A 107 -2.46 6.85 4.24
C TRP A 107 -3.45 6.63 3.10
N ILE A 108 -4.30 5.62 3.23
CA ILE A 108 -5.50 5.44 2.41
C ILE A 108 -6.67 5.96 3.21
N VAL A 109 -7.26 7.06 2.77
CA VAL A 109 -8.46 7.63 3.40
C VAL A 109 -9.69 7.13 2.65
N VAL A 110 -10.63 6.56 3.39
CA VAL A 110 -11.89 6.00 2.89
C VAL A 110 -13.05 6.47 3.77
N ASN A 111 -14.25 6.52 3.20
CA ASN A 111 -15.45 6.84 3.98
C ASN A 111 -16.01 5.58 4.70
N HIS A 112 -16.84 5.82 5.71
CA HIS A 112 -17.46 4.77 6.51
C HIS A 112 -18.40 3.85 5.70
N GLU A 113 -19.03 4.36 4.66
CA GLU A 113 -19.95 3.56 3.80
C GLU A 113 -19.26 2.36 3.17
N ARG A 114 -17.95 2.44 2.95
CA ARG A 114 -17.17 1.35 2.38
C ARG A 114 -16.94 0.20 3.36
N TYR A 115 -16.91 0.50 4.63
CA TYR A 115 -16.67 -0.46 5.73
C TYR A 115 -17.63 -0.18 6.88
N PRO A 116 -18.94 -0.49 6.69
CA PRO A 116 -19.98 -0.08 7.63
C PRO A 116 -19.96 -0.87 8.94
N SER A 117 -19.16 -1.94 9.02
CA SER A 117 -19.08 -2.80 10.21
C SER A 117 -17.62 -3.09 10.56
N GLU A 118 -17.29 -3.05 11.85
CA GLU A 118 -15.99 -3.51 12.35
C GLU A 118 -15.78 -5.00 12.17
N ASP A 119 -16.84 -5.77 11.99
CA ASP A 119 -16.80 -7.21 11.76
C ASP A 119 -16.61 -7.56 10.26
N TRP A 120 -16.51 -6.55 9.39
CA TRP A 120 -16.17 -6.79 7.99
C TRP A 120 -14.81 -7.48 7.89
N VAL A 121 -14.75 -8.56 7.10
CA VAL A 121 -13.56 -9.40 6.93
C VAL A 121 -12.96 -9.15 5.55
N ASP A 122 -11.67 -8.91 5.49
CA ASP A 122 -10.95 -8.79 4.23
C ASP A 122 -10.66 -10.16 3.59
N ALA A 123 -10.09 -10.15 2.37
CA ALA A 123 -9.74 -11.38 1.66
C ALA A 123 -8.65 -12.22 2.35
N ASN A 124 -7.93 -11.66 3.32
CA ASN A 124 -6.89 -12.32 4.09
C ASN A 124 -7.36 -12.77 5.48
N GLY A 125 -8.64 -12.56 5.79
CA GLY A 125 -9.23 -12.93 7.07
C GLY A 125 -9.04 -11.90 8.19
N ALA A 126 -8.51 -10.70 7.90
CA ALA A 126 -8.40 -9.62 8.88
C ALA A 126 -9.74 -8.86 8.98
N THR A 127 -10.15 -8.50 10.20
CA THR A 127 -11.32 -7.66 10.45
C THR A 127 -10.92 -6.21 10.67
N ILE A 128 -11.84 -5.28 10.41
CA ILE A 128 -11.62 -3.86 10.75
C ILE A 128 -11.34 -3.70 12.24
N ARG A 129 -12.03 -4.46 13.09
CA ARG A 129 -11.80 -4.50 14.55
C ARG A 129 -10.34 -4.85 14.89
N ASN A 130 -9.80 -5.89 14.25
CA ASN A 130 -8.41 -6.27 14.48
C ASN A 130 -7.43 -5.23 13.96
N MET A 131 -7.71 -4.62 12.80
CA MET A 131 -6.89 -3.57 12.22
C MET A 131 -6.88 -2.30 13.10
N LEU A 132 -8.01 -1.94 13.69
CA LEU A 132 -8.12 -0.84 14.67
C LEU A 132 -7.30 -1.16 15.93
N ALA A 133 -7.41 -2.37 16.46
CA ALA A 133 -6.66 -2.81 17.63
C ALA A 133 -5.14 -2.82 17.40
N LEU A 134 -4.71 -3.14 16.19
CA LEU A 134 -3.30 -3.14 15.78
C LEU A 134 -2.78 -1.74 15.39
N GLY A 135 -3.67 -0.76 15.25
CA GLY A 135 -3.31 0.59 14.81
C GLY A 135 -2.98 0.73 13.33
N SER A 136 -3.23 -0.30 12.52
CA SER A 136 -3.09 -0.24 11.05
C SER A 136 -4.25 0.50 10.38
N VAL A 137 -5.38 0.60 11.06
CA VAL A 137 -6.51 1.45 10.72
C VAL A 137 -6.76 2.46 11.83
N VAL A 138 -7.08 3.68 11.47
CA VAL A 138 -7.49 4.75 12.38
C VAL A 138 -8.86 5.25 11.95
N ALA A 139 -9.82 5.30 12.87
CA ALA A 139 -11.16 5.81 12.63
C ALA A 139 -11.43 7.08 13.42
N ALA A 140 -12.15 7.99 12.79
CA ALA A 140 -12.61 9.23 13.42
C ALA A 140 -13.93 9.69 12.77
N PRO A 141 -14.82 10.39 13.49
CA PRO A 141 -16.08 10.88 12.94
C PRO A 141 -15.92 12.08 12.01
N THR A 142 -14.81 12.80 12.09
CA THR A 142 -14.52 13.98 11.25
C THR A 142 -13.10 13.94 10.69
N LEU A 143 -12.86 14.69 9.60
CA LEU A 143 -11.53 14.82 9.01
C LEU A 143 -10.55 15.53 9.97
N ASP A 144 -11.01 16.51 10.75
CA ASP A 144 -10.19 17.20 11.74
C ASP A 144 -9.69 16.24 12.83
N GLU A 145 -10.58 15.40 13.36
CA GLU A 145 -10.19 14.39 14.36
C GLU A 145 -9.30 13.30 13.75
N LEU A 146 -9.57 12.89 12.50
CA LEU A 146 -8.72 11.93 11.79
C LEU A 146 -7.31 12.48 11.62
N ALA A 147 -7.20 13.72 11.17
CA ALA A 147 -5.91 14.40 11.01
C ALA A 147 -5.15 14.48 12.34
N LYS A 148 -5.82 14.87 13.42
CA LYS A 148 -5.22 14.91 14.78
C LYS A 148 -4.71 13.55 15.24
N LYS A 149 -5.49 12.49 15.04
CA LYS A 149 -5.10 11.12 15.43
C LYS A 149 -3.92 10.57 14.62
N THR A 150 -3.78 10.98 13.37
CA THR A 150 -2.75 10.48 12.43
C THR A 150 -1.55 11.43 12.30
N GLY A 151 -1.61 12.61 12.90
CA GLY A 151 -0.56 13.63 12.81
C GLY A 151 -0.54 14.39 11.49
N MET A 152 -1.61 14.32 10.69
CA MET A 152 -1.76 15.11 9.46
C MET A 152 -2.18 16.55 9.75
N ASP A 153 -1.95 17.44 8.78
CA ASP A 153 -2.52 18.79 8.79
C ASP A 153 -4.00 18.72 8.39
N PRO A 154 -4.93 19.16 9.25
CA PRO A 154 -6.37 19.11 8.97
C PRO A 154 -6.77 19.86 7.71
N LYS A 155 -6.19 21.05 7.46
CA LYS A 155 -6.51 21.86 6.28
C LYS A 155 -6.06 21.18 4.98
N LYS A 156 -4.89 20.54 4.98
CA LYS A 156 -4.40 19.77 3.81
C LYS A 156 -5.28 18.57 3.55
N LEU A 157 -5.68 17.85 4.59
CA LEU A 157 -6.58 16.71 4.45
C LEU A 157 -7.95 17.12 3.91
N GLU A 158 -8.57 18.16 4.48
CA GLU A 158 -9.84 18.70 4.00
C GLU A 158 -9.77 19.15 2.54
N ALA A 159 -8.72 19.89 2.16
CA ALA A 159 -8.51 20.32 0.78
C ALA A 159 -8.34 19.12 -0.17
N SER A 160 -7.65 18.07 0.25
CA SER A 160 -7.47 16.85 -0.53
C SER A 160 -8.78 16.11 -0.77
N VAL A 161 -9.63 16.00 0.25
CA VAL A 161 -10.97 15.37 0.14
C VAL A 161 -11.90 16.23 -0.71
N ALA A 162 -11.95 17.53 -0.48
CA ALA A 162 -12.77 18.45 -1.26
C ALA A 162 -12.40 18.44 -2.75
N GLY A 163 -11.09 18.48 -3.06
CA GLY A 163 -10.62 18.41 -4.44
C GLY A 163 -10.94 17.08 -5.12
N TYR A 164 -10.94 15.96 -4.40
CA TYR A 164 -11.38 14.67 -4.94
C TYR A 164 -12.87 14.65 -5.22
N ASN A 165 -13.71 15.10 -4.29
CA ASN A 165 -15.16 15.11 -4.42
C ASN A 165 -15.61 15.99 -5.59
N ALA A 166 -15.00 17.17 -5.77
CA ALA A 166 -15.31 18.05 -6.88
C ALA A 166 -15.11 17.44 -8.27
N VAL A 167 -14.18 16.48 -8.40
CA VAL A 167 -13.93 15.75 -9.66
C VAL A 167 -14.93 14.61 -9.86
N VAL A 168 -15.46 14.04 -8.78
CA VAL A 168 -16.38 12.88 -8.84
C VAL A 168 -17.83 13.34 -9.08
N GLU A 169 -18.19 14.54 -8.62
CA GLU A 169 -19.53 15.11 -8.75
C GLU A 169 -19.76 15.85 -10.09
N GLY A 170 -18.72 16.12 -10.88
CA GLY A 170 -18.76 16.74 -12.21
C GLY A 170 -18.67 15.72 -13.33
#